data_8851541e5b8517344eb32fb6ca4a6c17
#
_entry.id   8851541e5b8517344eb32fb6ca4a6c17
#
_cell.length_a   1.000
_cell.length_b   1.000
_cell.length_c   1.000
_cell.angle_alpha   90.00
_cell.angle_beta   90.00
_cell.angle_gamma   90.00
#
_symmetry.space_group_name_H-M   'P 1'
#
loop_
_entity.id
_entity.type
_entity.pdbx_description
1 polymer ?
#
loop_
_entity_poly.entity_id
_entity_poly.type
_entity_poly.pdbx_seq_one_letter_code
_entity_poly.pdbx_strand_id
1 'polypeptide(L)'
;IDKRTIQVDTLDNILSENDYGKLGIKIDTEGFELNVIKGAKNTLTKTKFVIAEVRHNHESFKGVYKLHEFIAEMHNNGFVLSMILSAKPFIADLCFQPIVDLQ
;
A
#
# COMPACT_ATOMS: atom_id res chain seq x y z
N ILE A 1 -2.06 29.67 -12.69
CA ILE A 1 -2.00 28.37 -11.98
C ILE A 1 -1.71 28.64 -10.52
N ASP A 2 -2.63 28.25 -9.68
CA ASP A 2 -2.43 28.36 -8.25
C ASP A 2 -1.43 27.30 -7.76
N LYS A 3 -0.40 27.76 -7.10
CA LYS A 3 0.51 26.86 -6.40
C LYS A 3 0.05 26.75 -4.96
N ARG A 4 -0.15 25.53 -4.50
CA ARG A 4 -0.48 25.24 -3.10
C ARG A 4 0.68 24.52 -2.45
N THR A 5 1.00 24.96 -1.25
CA THR A 5 1.93 24.21 -0.41
C THR A 5 1.10 23.25 0.43
N ILE A 6 1.38 21.96 0.31
CA ILE A 6 0.75 20.94 1.13
C ILE A 6 1.82 20.27 1.98
N GLN A 7 1.43 19.90 3.18
CA GLN A 7 2.29 19.14 4.07
C GLN A 7 2.13 17.65 3.79
N VAL A 8 3.23 16.96 3.56
CA VAL A 8 3.24 15.52 3.30
C VAL A 8 3.88 14.82 4.48
N ASP A 9 3.28 13.69 4.88
CA ASP A 9 3.80 12.92 6.01
C ASP A 9 3.55 11.42 5.78
N THR A 10 4.24 10.59 6.55
CA THR A 10 4.07 9.13 6.51
C THR A 10 2.89 8.71 7.37
N LEU A 11 2.34 7.53 7.07
CA LEU A 11 1.30 6.94 7.93
C LEU A 11 1.83 6.68 9.34
N ASP A 12 3.08 6.25 9.47
CA ASP A 12 3.66 6.01 10.78
C ASP A 12 3.67 7.27 11.63
N ASN A 13 4.01 8.40 11.05
CA ASN A 13 3.99 9.67 11.78
C ASN A 13 2.58 10.12 12.12
N ILE A 14 1.65 10.01 11.16
CA ILE A 14 0.26 10.44 11.37
C ILE A 14 -0.41 9.62 12.46
N LEU A 15 -0.14 8.32 12.53
CA LEU A 15 -0.81 7.39 13.43
C LEU A 15 -0.02 7.07 14.69
N SER A 16 1.18 7.61 14.85
CA SER A 16 2.13 7.19 15.90
C SER A 16 1.63 7.43 17.31
N GLU A 17 0.83 8.48 17.53
CA GLU A 17 0.43 8.89 18.89
C GLU A 17 -0.89 8.27 19.34
N ASN A 18 -1.54 7.50 18.48
CA ASN A 18 -2.85 6.93 18.78
C ASN A 18 -2.80 5.42 18.68
N ASP A 19 -3.48 4.76 19.61
CA ASP A 19 -3.70 3.33 19.55
C ASP A 19 -5.05 3.08 18.87
N TYR A 20 -5.00 2.74 17.61
CA TYR A 20 -6.19 2.43 16.82
C TYR A 20 -6.55 0.95 16.88
N GLY A 21 -5.81 0.15 17.66
CA GLY A 21 -5.98 -1.30 17.64
C GLY A 21 -5.56 -1.89 16.29
N LYS A 22 -6.37 -2.80 15.76
CA LYS A 22 -6.10 -3.41 14.47
C LYS A 22 -6.75 -2.62 13.34
N LEU A 23 -5.99 -2.37 12.29
CA LEU A 23 -6.39 -1.53 11.18
C LEU A 23 -6.62 -2.33 9.90
N GLY A 24 -7.53 -1.84 9.08
CA GLY A 24 -7.57 -2.14 7.66
C GLY A 24 -7.14 -0.92 6.88
N ILE A 25 -6.39 -1.12 5.82
CA ILE A 25 -5.89 -0.03 4.99
C ILE A 25 -6.34 -0.23 3.56
N LYS A 26 -6.90 0.82 2.97
CA LYS A 26 -7.15 0.87 1.54
C LYS A 26 -6.30 1.97 0.93
N ILE A 27 -5.55 1.63 -0.11
CA ILE A 27 -4.63 2.55 -0.77
C ILE A 27 -5.05 2.72 -2.22
N ASP A 28 -5.31 3.96 -2.60
CA ASP A 28 -5.65 4.34 -3.97
C ASP A 28 -5.04 5.72 -4.24
N THR A 29 -3.73 5.73 -4.48
CA THR A 29 -2.96 6.97 -4.61
C THR A 29 -2.47 7.22 -6.03
N GLU A 30 -2.96 6.45 -6.98
CA GLU A 30 -2.68 6.64 -8.42
C GLU A 30 -1.18 6.64 -8.74
N GLY A 31 -0.45 5.67 -8.19
CA GLY A 31 0.97 5.49 -8.50
C GLY A 31 1.91 5.73 -7.33
N PHE A 32 1.39 6.12 -6.16
CA PHE A 32 2.21 6.39 -4.99
C PHE A 32 2.14 5.30 -3.93
N GLU A 33 1.51 4.17 -4.24
CA GLU A 33 1.21 3.11 -3.27
C GLU A 33 2.47 2.54 -2.61
N LEU A 34 3.54 2.33 -3.37
CA LEU A 34 4.78 1.79 -2.82
C LEU A 34 5.37 2.75 -1.77
N ASN A 35 5.33 4.04 -2.05
CA ASN A 35 5.84 5.04 -1.10
C ASN A 35 5.00 5.09 0.16
N VAL A 36 3.68 4.93 0.05
CA VAL A 36 2.80 4.86 1.21
C VAL A 36 3.20 3.70 2.11
N ILE A 37 3.42 2.52 1.53
CA ILE A 37 3.81 1.32 2.30
C ILE A 37 5.18 1.49 2.94
N LYS A 38 6.13 2.10 2.23
CA LYS A 38 7.46 2.35 2.80
C LYS A 38 7.41 3.28 4.02
N GLY A 39 6.43 4.17 4.09
CA GLY A 39 6.22 5.05 5.24
C GLY A 39 5.25 4.51 6.28
N ALA A 40 4.94 3.21 6.23
CA ALA A 40 3.93 2.60 7.08
C ALA A 40 4.43 1.35 7.82
N LYS A 41 5.73 1.19 8.00
CA LYS A 41 6.30 -0.03 8.59
C LYS A 41 5.72 -0.35 9.95
N ASN A 42 5.61 0.64 10.83
CA ASN A 42 5.03 0.45 12.16
C ASN A 42 3.52 0.26 12.10
N THR A 43 2.86 1.04 11.24
CA THR A 43 1.41 0.92 11.03
C THR A 43 1.05 -0.48 10.56
N LEU A 44 1.84 -1.07 9.66
CA LEU A 44 1.60 -2.40 9.12
C LEU A 44 1.68 -3.48 10.21
N THR A 45 2.41 -3.28 11.28
CA THR A 45 2.45 -4.25 12.38
C THR A 45 1.09 -4.39 13.07
N LYS A 46 0.21 -3.40 12.92
CA LYS A 46 -1.13 -3.37 13.52
C LYS A 46 -2.22 -3.56 12.47
N THR A 47 -1.87 -3.90 11.25
CA THR A 47 -2.79 -3.93 10.13
C THR A 47 -3.21 -5.37 9.83
N LYS A 48 -4.51 -5.60 9.69
CA LYS A 48 -5.09 -6.91 9.39
C LYS A 48 -5.18 -7.21 7.91
N PHE A 49 -5.35 -6.16 7.10
CA PHE A 49 -5.42 -6.33 5.65
C PHE A 49 -5.06 -5.01 4.98
N VAL A 50 -4.55 -5.12 3.78
CA VAL A 50 -4.28 -3.99 2.91
C VAL A 50 -4.95 -4.28 1.57
N ILE A 51 -5.81 -3.36 1.13
CA ILE A 51 -6.35 -3.40 -0.23
C ILE A 51 -5.67 -2.27 -0.98
N ALA A 52 -4.96 -2.61 -2.05
CA ALA A 52 -4.25 -1.63 -2.84
C ALA A 52 -4.68 -1.70 -4.29
N GLU A 53 -5.01 -0.55 -4.86
CA GLU A 53 -5.18 -0.43 -6.31
C GLU A 53 -3.80 -0.21 -6.90
N VAL A 54 -3.25 -1.24 -7.53
CA VAL A 54 -1.90 -1.21 -8.06
C VAL A 54 -1.91 -1.18 -9.58
N ARG A 55 -0.96 -0.45 -10.15
CA ARG A 55 -0.77 -0.40 -11.58
C ARG A 55 0.24 -1.48 -11.97
N HIS A 56 -0.10 -2.26 -12.99
CA HIS A 56 0.77 -3.34 -13.43
C HIS A 56 1.22 -3.19 -14.88
N ASN A 57 0.96 -2.04 -15.47
CA ASN A 57 1.46 -1.72 -16.81
C ASN A 57 2.75 -0.92 -16.70
N HIS A 58 3.85 -1.51 -17.18
CA HIS A 58 5.17 -0.89 -17.13
C HIS A 58 5.27 0.39 -17.97
N GLU A 59 4.33 0.64 -18.86
CA GLU A 59 4.32 1.82 -19.72
C GLU A 59 3.47 2.97 -19.14
N SER A 60 2.79 2.74 -18.01
CA SER A 60 1.78 3.67 -17.50
C SER A 60 2.35 5.05 -17.17
N PHE A 61 3.40 5.09 -16.35
CA PHE A 61 3.97 6.36 -15.91
C PHE A 61 5.45 6.21 -15.64
N LYS A 62 6.21 7.20 -16.08
CA LYS A 62 7.62 7.28 -15.79
C LYS A 62 7.82 7.48 -14.27
N GLY A 63 8.62 6.63 -13.65
CA GLY A 63 8.90 6.73 -12.21
C GLY A 63 7.92 6.00 -11.32
N VAL A 64 6.88 5.39 -11.87
CA VAL A 64 5.96 4.57 -11.10
C VAL A 64 6.63 3.20 -10.81
N TYR A 65 6.39 2.70 -9.61
CA TYR A 65 6.90 1.40 -9.19
C TYR A 65 6.38 0.27 -10.09
N LYS A 66 7.08 -0.85 -10.08
CA LYS A 66 6.64 -2.08 -10.72
C LYS A 66 5.80 -2.91 -9.76
N LEU A 67 4.86 -3.68 -10.29
CA LEU A 67 4.01 -4.55 -9.47
C LEU A 67 4.84 -5.47 -8.55
N HIS A 68 5.88 -6.09 -9.09
CA HIS A 68 6.71 -7.00 -8.30
C HIS A 68 7.44 -6.28 -7.17
N GLU A 69 7.75 -5.00 -7.33
CA GLU A 69 8.36 -4.19 -6.27
C GLU A 69 7.38 -3.99 -5.12
N PHE A 70 6.10 -3.72 -5.43
CA PHE A 70 5.07 -3.56 -4.42
C PHE A 70 4.84 -4.86 -3.66
N ILE A 71 4.71 -5.97 -4.37
CA ILE A 71 4.51 -7.28 -3.75
C ILE A 71 5.70 -7.64 -2.86
N ALA A 72 6.92 -7.37 -3.31
CA ALA A 72 8.12 -7.64 -2.52
C ALA A 72 8.16 -6.79 -1.24
N GLU A 73 7.80 -5.52 -1.32
CA GLU A 73 7.77 -4.66 -0.14
C GLU A 73 6.70 -5.12 0.86
N MET A 74 5.53 -5.52 0.37
CA MET A 74 4.50 -6.10 1.24
C MET A 74 5.00 -7.36 1.91
N HIS A 75 5.65 -8.24 1.16
CA HIS A 75 6.20 -9.48 1.71
C HIS A 75 7.27 -9.20 2.76
N ASN A 76 8.13 -8.21 2.53
CA ASN A 76 9.15 -7.82 3.50
C ASN A 76 8.54 -7.31 4.82
N ASN A 77 7.30 -6.83 4.77
CA ASN A 77 6.57 -6.40 5.96
C ASN A 77 5.66 -7.50 6.52
N GLY A 78 5.79 -8.72 6.05
CA GLY A 78 5.05 -9.87 6.56
C GLY A 78 3.67 -10.06 5.95
N PHE A 79 3.41 -9.47 4.80
CA PHE A 79 2.11 -9.57 4.10
C PHE A 79 2.24 -10.37 2.82
N VAL A 80 1.23 -11.16 2.52
CA VAL A 80 1.16 -11.91 1.27
C VAL A 80 -0.10 -11.52 0.49
N LEU A 81 -0.01 -11.61 -0.81
CA LEU A 81 -1.16 -11.44 -1.68
C LEU A 81 -2.13 -12.60 -1.45
N SER A 82 -3.30 -12.29 -0.92
CA SER A 82 -4.29 -13.32 -0.58
C SER A 82 -5.45 -13.37 -1.55
N MET A 83 -5.75 -12.27 -2.24
CA MET A 83 -6.90 -12.21 -3.13
C MET A 83 -6.74 -11.12 -4.16
N ILE A 84 -7.15 -11.42 -5.38
CA ILE A 84 -7.30 -10.43 -6.44
C ILE A 84 -8.78 -10.08 -6.51
N LEU A 85 -9.13 -8.86 -6.11
CA LEU A 85 -10.51 -8.43 -6.02
C LEU A 85 -11.07 -8.01 -7.37
N SER A 86 -10.24 -7.36 -8.18
CA SER A 86 -10.59 -7.03 -9.55
C SER A 86 -9.32 -6.89 -10.37
N ALA A 87 -9.39 -7.19 -11.65
CA ALA A 87 -8.26 -7.02 -12.57
C ALA A 87 -8.76 -6.39 -13.85
N LYS A 88 -8.11 -5.29 -14.23
CA LYS A 88 -8.30 -4.60 -15.49
C LYS A 88 -6.97 -4.61 -16.25
N PRO A 89 -6.93 -4.23 -17.52
CA PRO A 89 -5.68 -4.32 -18.30
C PRO A 89 -4.45 -3.70 -17.65
N PHE A 90 -4.60 -2.62 -16.89
CA PHE A 90 -3.46 -1.88 -16.34
C PHE A 90 -3.55 -1.65 -14.84
N ILE A 91 -4.65 -2.02 -14.21
CA ILE A 91 -4.93 -1.75 -12.80
C ILE A 91 -5.55 -2.99 -12.18
N ALA A 92 -5.14 -3.32 -10.99
CA ALA A 92 -5.73 -4.42 -10.22
C ALA A 92 -5.91 -4.01 -8.77
N ASP A 93 -7.03 -4.42 -8.19
CA ASP A 93 -7.27 -4.29 -6.76
C ASP A 93 -6.82 -5.57 -6.07
N LEU A 94 -5.80 -5.46 -5.26
CA LEU A 94 -5.16 -6.60 -4.60
C LEU A 94 -5.37 -6.51 -3.10
N CYS A 95 -5.69 -7.65 -2.49
CA CYS A 95 -5.81 -7.76 -1.04
C CYS A 95 -4.61 -8.52 -0.48
N PHE A 96 -3.99 -7.94 0.53
CA PHE A 96 -2.85 -8.53 1.24
C PHE A 96 -3.24 -8.79 2.69
N GLN A 97 -2.78 -9.90 3.22
CA GLN A 97 -3.00 -10.27 4.61
C GLN A 97 -1.69 -10.67 5.27
N PRO A 98 -1.59 -10.49 6.60
CA PRO A 98 -0.40 -10.96 7.31
C PRO A 98 -0.19 -12.45 7.12
N ILE A 99 1.05 -12.85 6.91
CA ILE A 99 1.40 -14.27 6.73
C ILE A 99 0.94 -15.10 7.93
N VAL A 100 1.08 -14.57 9.13
CA VAL A 100 0.71 -15.27 10.36
C VAL A 100 -0.77 -15.61 10.45
N ASP A 101 -1.63 -14.81 9.80
CA ASP A 101 -3.07 -15.03 9.82
C ASP A 101 -3.51 -16.15 8.87
N LEU A 102 -2.63 -16.59 7.99
CA LEU A 102 -2.93 -17.60 6.97
C LEU A 102 -2.33 -18.97 7.29
N GLN A 103 -1.67 -19.08 8.44
CA GLN A 103 -1.05 -20.33 8.90
C GLN A 103 -2.00 -21.15 9.76
#